data_5d765012d84c736d6fd2b77faa9fde03
#
_entry.id   5d765012d84c736d6fd2b77faa9fde03
#
_cell.length_a   1.000
_cell.length_b   1.000
_cell.length_c   1.000
_cell.angle_alpha   90.00
_cell.angle_beta   90.00
_cell.angle_gamma   90.00
#
_symmetry.space_group_name_H-M   'P 1'
#
loop_
_entity.id
_entity.type
_entity.pdbx_description
1 polymer ?
#
loop_
_entity_poly.entity_id
_entity_poly.type
_entity_poly.pdbx_seq_one_letter_code
_entity_poly.pdbx_strand_id
1 'polypeptide(L)'
;MTDIFRRAWNWCCRFRHRCGYGVHSPSDFHFITFVIYERLPFYAYTPLHRLRRGVLHLPHYREKVDRLLFRVVNERRPSALLEVGTGSGLSALYMASANQQMKVRTLDQKYQEKVARLFGENSRITYEKCELKDGIEHFLSENHCPDLIHIAHTPCYKEVFDLLLPKVKSETCMIIGQPYATAEKKQWWKEVVADERTGVTFDLYDVGLVFFDKSRVKEHRIVNFL
;
A
#
# COMPACT_ATOMS: atom_id res chain seq x y z
N MET A 1 14.94 -15.48 16.18
CA MET A 1 15.63 -15.33 14.87
C MET A 1 15.50 -13.88 14.47
N THR A 2 16.61 -13.17 14.29
CA THR A 2 16.58 -11.73 13.98
C THR A 2 15.85 -11.50 12.63
N ASP A 3 15.21 -10.35 12.47
CA ASP A 3 14.46 -9.99 11.25
C ASP A 3 15.35 -10.09 9.98
N ILE A 4 16.63 -9.80 10.10
CA ILE A 4 17.62 -9.88 9.00
C ILE A 4 17.73 -11.32 8.48
N PHE A 5 17.88 -12.32 9.33
CA PHE A 5 17.99 -13.72 8.90
C PHE A 5 16.70 -14.23 8.23
N ARG A 6 15.54 -13.87 8.79
CA ARG A 6 14.26 -14.22 8.19
C ARG A 6 14.11 -13.59 6.80
N ARG A 7 14.53 -12.35 6.62
CA ARG A 7 14.49 -11.65 5.32
C ARG A 7 15.46 -12.28 4.32
N ALA A 8 16.69 -12.57 4.73
CA ALA A 8 17.68 -13.23 3.88
C ALA A 8 17.18 -14.60 3.41
N TRP A 9 16.61 -15.40 4.30
CA TRP A 9 15.99 -16.67 3.93
C TRP A 9 14.85 -16.49 2.92
N ASN A 10 13.92 -15.57 3.17
CA ASN A 10 12.83 -15.30 2.23
C ASN A 10 13.34 -14.77 0.88
N TRP A 11 14.41 -13.97 0.88
CA TRP A 11 15.05 -13.54 -0.36
C TRP A 11 15.56 -14.72 -1.18
N CYS A 12 16.24 -15.67 -0.55
CA CYS A 12 16.71 -16.90 -1.20
C CYS A 12 15.54 -17.74 -1.75
N CYS A 13 14.49 -17.94 -0.96
CA CYS A 13 13.29 -18.68 -1.37
C CYS A 13 12.58 -18.02 -2.57
N ARG A 14 12.63 -16.69 -2.66
CA ARG A 14 12.00 -15.90 -3.73
C ARG A 14 12.97 -15.57 -4.88
N PHE A 15 14.16 -16.13 -4.91
CA PHE A 15 15.21 -15.79 -5.89
C PHE A 15 14.74 -15.87 -7.34
N ARG A 16 13.96 -16.91 -7.68
CA ARG A 16 13.42 -17.12 -9.03
C ARG A 16 12.32 -16.11 -9.43
N HIS A 17 11.75 -15.37 -8.48
CA HIS A 17 10.69 -14.39 -8.71
C HIS A 17 11.24 -12.96 -8.83
N ARG A 18 12.36 -12.77 -9.52
CA ARG A 18 13.01 -11.48 -9.72
C ARG A 18 12.73 -10.93 -11.11
N CYS A 19 12.58 -9.62 -11.22
CA CYS A 19 12.56 -8.87 -12.47
C CYS A 19 11.57 -9.42 -13.53
N GLY A 20 10.43 -9.99 -13.08
CA GLY A 20 9.43 -10.54 -14.00
C GLY A 20 9.80 -11.86 -14.67
N TYR A 21 10.84 -12.55 -14.20
CA TYR A 21 11.21 -13.86 -14.76
C TYR A 21 10.03 -14.85 -14.69
N GLY A 22 9.70 -15.47 -15.84
CA GLY A 22 8.58 -16.41 -15.97
C GLY A 22 7.19 -15.76 -16.00
N VAL A 23 7.08 -14.44 -16.11
CA VAL A 23 5.81 -13.73 -16.24
C VAL A 23 5.49 -13.54 -17.72
N HIS A 24 4.42 -14.18 -18.19
CA HIS A 24 4.00 -14.13 -19.60
C HIS A 24 2.97 -13.04 -19.90
N SER A 25 2.29 -12.52 -18.88
CA SER A 25 1.36 -11.38 -19.04
C SER A 25 2.14 -10.10 -19.34
N PRO A 26 1.96 -9.43 -20.49
CA PRO A 26 2.68 -8.19 -20.82
C PRO A 26 2.43 -7.08 -19.81
N SER A 27 1.19 -6.93 -19.33
CA SER A 27 0.84 -5.91 -18.34
C SER A 27 1.47 -6.17 -16.97
N ASP A 28 1.56 -7.45 -16.54
CA ASP A 28 2.22 -7.81 -15.28
C ASP A 28 3.72 -7.63 -15.40
N PHE A 29 4.31 -8.02 -16.52
CA PHE A 29 5.74 -7.84 -16.79
C PHE A 29 6.09 -6.35 -16.78
N HIS A 30 5.28 -5.50 -17.45
CA HIS A 30 5.44 -4.06 -17.44
C HIS A 30 5.38 -3.52 -16.01
N PHE A 31 4.35 -3.88 -15.24
CA PHE A 31 4.19 -3.43 -13.87
C PHE A 31 5.36 -3.85 -12.96
N ILE A 32 5.82 -5.09 -13.09
CA ILE A 32 6.98 -5.58 -12.32
C ILE A 32 8.24 -4.80 -12.70
N THR A 33 8.51 -4.61 -13.97
CA THR A 33 9.77 -4.04 -14.46
C THR A 33 9.82 -2.53 -14.24
N PHE A 34 8.75 -1.82 -14.61
CA PHE A 34 8.74 -0.35 -14.66
C PHE A 34 8.07 0.34 -13.46
N VAL A 35 7.42 -0.43 -12.57
CA VAL A 35 6.86 0.12 -11.33
C VAL A 35 7.56 -0.48 -10.12
N ILE A 36 7.58 -1.81 -9.99
CA ILE A 36 8.14 -2.46 -8.79
C ILE A 36 9.66 -2.31 -8.76
N TYR A 37 10.36 -2.57 -9.87
CA TYR A 37 11.83 -2.52 -9.96
C TYR A 37 12.39 -1.19 -10.47
N GLU A 38 11.55 -0.19 -10.73
CA GLU A 38 11.98 1.13 -11.17
C GLU A 38 13.00 1.75 -10.19
N ARG A 39 14.09 2.29 -10.73
CA ARG A 39 15.22 2.87 -9.96
C ARG A 39 15.43 4.36 -10.20
N LEU A 40 14.61 4.97 -11.06
CA LEU A 40 14.76 6.41 -11.35
C LEU A 40 14.69 7.24 -10.07
N PRO A 41 15.57 8.25 -9.93
CA PRO A 41 15.56 9.16 -8.80
C PRO A 41 14.48 10.21 -9.00
N PHE A 42 13.27 9.95 -8.49
CA PHE A 42 12.21 10.94 -8.52
C PHE A 42 12.54 12.14 -7.62
N TYR A 43 12.17 13.34 -8.07
CA TYR A 43 12.45 14.61 -7.38
C TYR A 43 11.96 14.63 -5.91
N ALA A 44 10.85 13.96 -5.63
CA ALA A 44 10.25 13.91 -4.29
C ALA A 44 11.07 13.08 -3.28
N TYR A 45 11.95 12.18 -3.72
CA TYR A 45 12.62 11.24 -2.80
C TYR A 45 13.58 11.91 -1.82
N THR A 46 14.34 12.91 -2.28
CA THR A 46 15.33 13.60 -1.43
C THR A 46 14.68 14.39 -0.29
N PRO A 47 13.68 15.26 -0.51
CA PRO A 47 13.00 15.95 0.58
C PRO A 47 12.27 14.98 1.52
N LEU A 48 11.58 13.97 0.99
CA LEU A 48 10.88 12.98 1.82
C LEU A 48 11.83 12.15 2.68
N HIS A 49 13.00 11.80 2.17
CA HIS A 49 14.04 11.10 2.95
C HIS A 49 14.46 11.91 4.20
N ARG A 50 14.57 13.22 4.07
CA ARG A 50 14.95 14.09 5.20
C ARG A 50 13.88 14.11 6.31
N LEU A 51 12.60 14.09 5.93
CA LEU A 51 11.47 14.10 6.86
C LEU A 51 11.36 12.80 7.67
N ARG A 52 11.82 11.67 7.14
CA ARG A 52 11.74 10.37 7.81
C ARG A 52 12.30 10.36 9.22
N ARG A 53 13.44 11.00 9.45
CA ARG A 53 14.17 10.96 10.74
C ARG A 53 13.31 11.38 11.94
N GLY A 54 12.37 12.29 11.74
CA GLY A 54 11.52 12.82 12.81
C GLY A 54 10.44 11.86 13.31
N VAL A 55 10.09 10.83 12.51
CA VAL A 55 8.91 9.98 12.75
C VAL A 55 9.20 8.47 12.73
N LEU A 56 10.47 8.04 12.63
CA LEU A 56 10.84 6.61 12.59
C LEU A 56 10.56 5.84 13.90
N HIS A 57 10.21 6.51 14.98
CA HIS A 57 9.77 5.87 16.23
C HIS A 57 8.29 5.41 16.17
N LEU A 58 7.52 5.85 15.17
CA LEU A 58 6.16 5.42 14.89
C LEU A 58 6.15 4.26 13.90
N PRO A 59 5.05 3.49 13.78
CA PRO A 59 4.93 2.45 12.77
C PRO A 59 5.20 2.99 11.37
N HIS A 60 6.13 2.39 10.64
CA HIS A 60 6.55 2.82 9.31
C HIS A 60 7.04 1.66 8.46
N TYR A 61 7.07 1.88 7.16
CA TYR A 61 7.75 0.97 6.22
C TYR A 61 9.23 1.31 6.05
N ARG A 62 9.96 0.37 5.49
CA ARG A 62 11.29 0.65 4.93
C ARG A 62 11.12 1.63 3.76
N GLU A 63 12.08 2.55 3.59
CA GLU A 63 11.99 3.59 2.56
C GLU A 63 11.76 3.07 1.15
N LYS A 64 12.35 1.90 0.81
CA LYS A 64 12.12 1.28 -0.50
C LYS A 64 10.63 0.92 -0.74
N VAL A 65 9.88 0.63 0.33
CA VAL A 65 8.43 0.38 0.25
C VAL A 65 7.69 1.70 0.02
N ASP A 66 8.01 2.75 0.78
CA ASP A 66 7.40 4.06 0.57
C ASP A 66 7.65 4.60 -0.85
N ARG A 67 8.87 4.39 -1.38
CA ARG A 67 9.19 4.69 -2.78
C ARG A 67 8.41 3.84 -3.78
N LEU A 68 8.10 2.59 -3.43
CA LEU A 68 7.20 1.75 -4.24
C LEU A 68 5.78 2.32 -4.22
N LEU A 69 5.24 2.69 -3.05
CA LEU A 69 3.92 3.31 -2.93
C LEU A 69 3.81 4.57 -3.79
N PHE A 70 4.85 5.42 -3.78
CA PHE A 70 4.96 6.56 -4.70
C PHE A 70 4.82 6.12 -6.17
N ARG A 71 5.57 5.10 -6.60
CA ARG A 71 5.55 4.64 -8.00
C ARG A 71 4.21 4.03 -8.40
N VAL A 72 3.55 3.30 -7.49
CA VAL A 72 2.20 2.77 -7.73
C VAL A 72 1.21 3.92 -7.98
N VAL A 73 1.25 4.98 -7.18
CA VAL A 73 0.42 6.17 -7.38
C VAL A 73 0.78 6.87 -8.69
N ASN A 74 2.07 7.02 -9.00
CA ASN A 74 2.52 7.66 -10.23
C ASN A 74 2.05 6.91 -11.49
N GLU A 75 2.00 5.59 -11.43
CA GLU A 75 1.51 4.74 -12.53
C GLU A 75 -0.01 4.76 -12.62
N ARG A 76 -0.72 4.59 -11.49
CA ARG A 76 -2.18 4.46 -11.47
C ARG A 76 -2.92 5.78 -11.55
N ARG A 77 -2.28 6.89 -11.15
CA ARG A 77 -2.83 8.25 -11.11
C ARG A 77 -4.22 8.35 -10.49
N PRO A 78 -4.43 7.77 -9.29
CA PRO A 78 -5.72 7.82 -8.63
C PRO A 78 -6.12 9.27 -8.32
N SER A 79 -7.42 9.53 -8.30
CA SER A 79 -7.98 10.83 -7.87
C SER A 79 -8.20 10.87 -6.36
N ALA A 80 -8.53 9.73 -5.76
CA ALA A 80 -8.78 9.60 -4.33
C ALA A 80 -8.07 8.39 -3.73
N LEU A 81 -7.40 8.62 -2.61
CA LEU A 81 -6.75 7.60 -1.77
C LEU A 81 -7.39 7.57 -0.39
N LEU A 82 -7.78 6.38 0.06
CA LEU A 82 -8.09 6.09 1.46
C LEU A 82 -6.96 5.26 2.07
N GLU A 83 -6.30 5.78 3.09
CA GLU A 83 -5.35 5.05 3.92
C GLU A 83 -5.95 4.78 5.29
N VAL A 84 -5.83 3.54 5.78
CA VAL A 84 -6.27 3.14 7.12
C VAL A 84 -5.07 2.63 7.92
N GLY A 85 -4.76 3.32 9.01
CA GLY A 85 -3.57 3.09 9.83
C GLY A 85 -2.41 4.01 9.42
N THR A 86 -2.52 5.30 9.69
CA THR A 86 -1.57 6.36 9.31
C THR A 86 -0.14 6.09 9.77
N GLY A 87 0.02 5.51 10.98
CA GLY A 87 1.35 5.25 11.53
C GLY A 87 2.21 6.52 11.60
N SER A 88 3.34 6.51 10.93
CA SER A 88 4.27 7.64 10.83
C SER A 88 3.83 8.73 9.83
N GLY A 89 2.80 8.49 9.01
CA GLY A 89 2.36 9.37 7.93
C GLY A 89 3.28 9.38 6.68
N LEU A 90 4.39 8.64 6.70
CA LEU A 90 5.34 8.64 5.58
C LEU A 90 4.72 8.06 4.31
N SER A 91 3.98 6.95 4.41
CA SER A 91 3.27 6.35 3.27
C SER A 91 2.33 7.36 2.60
N ALA A 92 1.49 8.05 3.38
CA ALA A 92 0.59 9.09 2.87
C ALA A 92 1.35 10.22 2.16
N LEU A 93 2.46 10.68 2.73
CA LEU A 93 3.31 11.72 2.12
C LEU A 93 3.94 11.28 0.80
N TYR A 94 4.52 10.08 0.75
CA TYR A 94 5.11 9.55 -0.47
C TYR A 94 4.04 9.40 -1.56
N MET A 95 2.87 8.86 -1.23
CA MET A 95 1.76 8.71 -2.18
C MET A 95 1.22 10.07 -2.64
N ALA A 96 0.98 11.02 -1.73
CA ALA A 96 0.51 12.37 -2.08
C ALA A 96 1.50 13.15 -2.95
N SER A 97 2.81 12.88 -2.78
CA SER A 97 3.85 13.55 -3.57
C SER A 97 3.94 13.04 -5.01
N ALA A 98 3.40 11.86 -5.31
CA ALA A 98 3.42 11.27 -6.65
C ALA A 98 2.33 11.85 -7.57
N ASN A 99 1.21 12.31 -7.02
CA ASN A 99 0.12 12.91 -7.78
C ASN A 99 -0.43 14.15 -7.06
N GLN A 100 -0.18 15.33 -7.63
CA GLN A 100 -0.60 16.61 -7.03
C GLN A 100 -2.11 16.85 -7.08
N GLN A 101 -2.85 16.12 -7.89
CA GLN A 101 -4.31 16.24 -8.00
C GLN A 101 -5.06 15.28 -7.08
N MET A 102 -4.36 14.28 -6.52
CA MET A 102 -4.96 13.27 -5.67
C MET A 102 -5.30 13.84 -4.29
N LYS A 103 -6.51 13.54 -3.82
CA LYS A 103 -6.93 13.76 -2.44
C LYS A 103 -6.61 12.51 -1.61
N VAL A 104 -5.97 12.70 -0.48
CA VAL A 104 -5.58 11.64 0.45
C VAL A 104 -6.35 11.83 1.75
N ARG A 105 -7.10 10.82 2.15
CA ARG A 105 -7.65 10.73 3.50
C ARG A 105 -6.95 9.60 4.23
N THR A 106 -6.34 9.90 5.36
CA THR A 106 -5.67 8.92 6.20
C THR A 106 -6.31 8.88 7.58
N LEU A 107 -6.75 7.68 7.98
CA LEU A 107 -7.51 7.43 9.21
C LEU A 107 -6.65 6.68 10.22
N ASP A 108 -6.70 7.10 11.48
CA ASP A 108 -6.07 6.37 12.59
C ASP A 108 -6.93 6.45 13.85
N GLN A 109 -6.85 5.45 14.70
CA GLN A 109 -7.49 5.48 16.02
C GLN A 109 -6.74 6.36 17.01
N LYS A 110 -5.46 6.63 16.75
CA LYS A 110 -4.60 7.46 17.61
C LYS A 110 -4.12 8.70 16.87
N TYR A 111 -4.42 9.86 17.43
CA TYR A 111 -3.87 11.10 16.90
C TYR A 111 -2.41 11.29 17.31
N GLN A 112 -1.57 11.63 16.35
CA GLN A 112 -0.15 11.90 16.54
C GLN A 112 0.15 13.32 16.07
N GLU A 113 0.41 14.23 17.01
CA GLU A 113 0.67 15.63 16.68
C GLU A 113 1.89 15.81 15.75
N LYS A 114 2.93 14.97 15.92
CA LYS A 114 4.10 14.98 15.04
C LYS A 114 3.74 14.62 13.59
N VAL A 115 2.79 13.72 13.39
CA VAL A 115 2.29 13.33 12.07
C VAL A 115 1.45 14.47 11.47
N ALA A 116 0.60 15.09 12.26
CA ALA A 116 -0.17 16.26 11.82
C ALA A 116 0.76 17.39 11.38
N ARG A 117 1.79 17.69 12.16
CA ARG A 117 2.83 18.68 11.79
C ARG A 117 3.61 18.31 10.55
N LEU A 118 3.84 17.00 10.32
CA LEU A 118 4.53 16.49 9.14
C LEU A 118 3.73 16.74 7.86
N PHE A 119 2.40 16.65 7.93
CA PHE A 119 1.52 16.99 6.81
C PHE A 119 1.42 18.51 6.59
N GLY A 120 1.62 19.30 7.65
CA GLY A 120 1.59 20.76 7.60
C GLY A 120 0.27 21.31 7.02
N GLU A 121 0.37 22.33 6.19
CA GLU A 121 -0.77 22.94 5.49
C GLU A 121 -1.09 22.27 4.15
N ASN A 122 -0.70 21.00 3.96
CA ASN A 122 -0.99 20.28 2.73
C ASN A 122 -2.50 19.98 2.63
N SER A 123 -3.25 20.86 2.02
CA SER A 123 -4.71 20.78 1.86
C SER A 123 -5.23 19.53 1.16
N ARG A 124 -4.32 18.72 0.57
CA ARG A 124 -4.67 17.47 -0.09
C ARG A 124 -4.67 16.26 0.83
N ILE A 125 -4.05 16.37 2.02
CA ILE A 125 -3.97 15.28 2.99
C ILE A 125 -4.89 15.63 4.18
N THR A 126 -5.96 14.88 4.33
CA THR A 126 -6.84 14.96 5.49
C THR A 126 -6.46 13.86 6.46
N TYR A 127 -5.96 14.22 7.63
CA TYR A 127 -5.61 13.28 8.71
C TYR A 127 -6.69 13.31 9.80
N GLU A 128 -7.36 12.20 9.99
CA GLU A 128 -8.47 12.07 10.91
C GLU A 128 -8.20 11.02 12.00
N LYS A 129 -8.48 11.40 13.26
CA LYS A 129 -8.62 10.44 14.35
C LYS A 129 -10.10 10.08 14.46
N CYS A 130 -10.43 8.81 14.22
CA CYS A 130 -11.81 8.31 14.31
C CYS A 130 -11.84 6.82 14.65
N GLU A 131 -13.03 6.34 15.01
CA GLU A 131 -13.31 4.92 14.88
C GLU A 131 -13.27 4.56 13.39
N LEU A 132 -12.52 3.49 13.05
CA LEU A 132 -12.20 3.21 11.65
C LEU A 132 -13.44 2.94 10.81
N LYS A 133 -14.44 2.27 11.38
CA LYS A 133 -15.71 2.00 10.69
C LYS A 133 -16.41 3.31 10.32
N ASP A 134 -16.58 4.21 11.29
CA ASP A 134 -17.27 5.48 11.08
C ASP A 134 -16.53 6.37 10.06
N GLY A 135 -15.20 6.43 10.16
CA GLY A 135 -14.37 7.18 9.22
C GLY A 135 -14.42 6.63 7.79
N ILE A 136 -14.45 5.30 7.63
CA ILE A 136 -14.61 4.65 6.33
C ILE A 136 -16.00 4.91 5.76
N GLU A 137 -17.06 4.75 6.55
CA GLU A 137 -18.44 5.00 6.12
C GLU A 137 -18.62 6.47 5.71
N HIS A 138 -18.08 7.40 6.49
CA HIS A 138 -18.08 8.84 6.16
C HIS A 138 -17.35 9.11 4.83
N PHE A 139 -16.15 8.56 4.65
CA PHE A 139 -15.41 8.69 3.39
C PHE A 139 -16.22 8.16 2.20
N LEU A 140 -16.83 6.98 2.33
CA LEU A 140 -17.62 6.36 1.28
C LEU A 140 -18.89 7.14 0.95
N SER A 141 -19.47 7.85 1.93
CA SER A 141 -20.64 8.71 1.70
C SER A 141 -20.29 9.92 0.81
N GLU A 142 -19.07 10.44 0.92
CA GLU A 142 -18.60 11.58 0.14
C GLU A 142 -18.03 11.19 -1.23
N ASN A 143 -17.31 10.06 -1.32
CA ASN A 143 -16.48 9.72 -2.49
C ASN A 143 -16.93 8.42 -3.19
N HIS A 144 -17.99 7.77 -2.75
CA HIS A 144 -18.55 6.51 -3.26
C HIS A 144 -17.57 5.33 -3.30
N CYS A 145 -16.37 5.50 -3.86
CA CYS A 145 -15.33 4.47 -3.92
C CYS A 145 -13.95 5.13 -4.15
N PRO A 146 -12.93 4.79 -3.35
CA PRO A 146 -11.56 5.24 -3.61
C PRO A 146 -10.96 4.47 -4.79
N ASP A 147 -10.15 5.17 -5.60
CA ASP A 147 -9.38 4.54 -6.67
C ASP A 147 -8.22 3.73 -6.11
N LEU A 148 -7.68 4.19 -4.96
CA LEU A 148 -6.60 3.53 -4.25
C LEU A 148 -6.96 3.39 -2.77
N ILE A 149 -6.79 2.17 -2.25
CA ILE A 149 -6.99 1.84 -0.84
C ILE A 149 -5.66 1.34 -0.27
N HIS A 150 -5.27 1.85 0.88
CA HIS A 150 -4.08 1.38 1.59
C HIS A 150 -4.44 0.95 3.01
N ILE A 151 -4.49 -0.36 3.27
CA ILE A 151 -4.63 -0.94 4.60
C ILE A 151 -3.23 -1.08 5.18
N ALA A 152 -2.81 -0.09 5.97
CA ALA A 152 -1.44 0.09 6.40
C ALA A 152 -1.18 -0.49 7.82
N HIS A 153 -0.92 0.38 8.78
CA HIS A 153 -0.49 0.03 10.14
C HIS A 153 -1.67 -0.11 11.12
N THR A 154 -2.68 -0.90 10.76
CA THR A 154 -3.84 -1.14 11.61
C THR A 154 -3.95 -2.59 12.05
N PRO A 155 -4.34 -2.87 13.30
CA PRO A 155 -4.69 -4.23 13.73
C PRO A 155 -6.03 -4.70 13.17
N CYS A 156 -6.94 -3.77 12.82
CA CYS A 156 -8.28 -4.06 12.30
C CYS A 156 -8.30 -4.31 10.79
N TYR A 157 -7.22 -4.87 10.23
CA TYR A 157 -7.04 -5.03 8.78
C TYR A 157 -8.11 -5.93 8.15
N LYS A 158 -8.66 -6.92 8.88
CA LYS A 158 -9.72 -7.82 8.40
C LYS A 158 -11.03 -7.04 8.22
N GLU A 159 -11.47 -6.39 9.29
CA GLU A 159 -12.70 -5.60 9.32
C GLU A 159 -12.67 -4.49 8.26
N VAL A 160 -11.53 -3.81 8.12
CA VAL A 160 -11.32 -2.77 7.11
C VAL A 160 -11.43 -3.35 5.70
N PHE A 161 -10.82 -4.51 5.45
CA PHE A 161 -10.92 -5.19 4.17
C PHE A 161 -12.37 -5.57 3.85
N ASP A 162 -13.08 -6.19 4.81
CA ASP A 162 -14.46 -6.66 4.64
C ASP A 162 -15.44 -5.50 4.39
N LEU A 163 -15.21 -4.34 5.03
CA LEU A 163 -15.99 -3.12 4.81
C LEU A 163 -15.78 -2.52 3.40
N LEU A 164 -14.54 -2.55 2.92
CA LEU A 164 -14.16 -1.90 1.66
C LEU A 164 -14.35 -2.79 0.44
N LEU A 165 -14.21 -4.11 0.57
CA LEU A 165 -14.27 -5.05 -0.54
C LEU A 165 -15.59 -4.99 -1.35
N PRO A 166 -16.78 -4.80 -0.74
CA PRO A 166 -18.02 -4.63 -1.52
C PRO A 166 -18.11 -3.32 -2.31
N LYS A 167 -17.20 -2.37 -2.05
CA LYS A 167 -17.21 -1.01 -2.62
C LYS A 167 -16.15 -0.80 -3.70
N VAL A 168 -15.28 -1.78 -3.95
CA VAL A 168 -14.24 -1.68 -4.97
C VAL A 168 -14.82 -1.72 -6.38
N LYS A 169 -14.16 -1.03 -7.30
CA LYS A 169 -14.41 -1.06 -8.75
C LYS A 169 -13.30 -1.81 -9.46
N SER A 170 -13.47 -2.08 -10.75
CA SER A 170 -12.45 -2.74 -11.59
C SER A 170 -11.11 -2.00 -11.59
N GLU A 171 -11.15 -0.66 -11.54
CA GLU A 171 -9.99 0.21 -11.56
C GLU A 171 -9.32 0.36 -10.19
N THR A 172 -10.01 -0.01 -9.11
CA THR A 172 -9.48 0.10 -7.74
C THR A 172 -8.22 -0.75 -7.58
N CYS A 173 -7.22 -0.18 -6.94
CA CYS A 173 -6.06 -0.90 -6.43
C CYS A 173 -6.08 -0.88 -4.90
N MET A 174 -5.92 -2.05 -4.28
CA MET A 174 -5.80 -2.14 -2.82
C MET A 174 -4.38 -2.58 -2.46
N ILE A 175 -3.79 -1.88 -1.50
CA ILE A 175 -2.46 -2.17 -0.97
C ILE A 175 -2.62 -2.68 0.47
N ILE A 176 -2.07 -3.85 0.76
CA ILE A 176 -2.09 -4.46 2.09
C ILE A 176 -0.69 -4.40 2.67
N GLY A 177 -0.54 -3.64 3.74
CA GLY A 177 0.73 -3.48 4.43
C GLY A 177 1.13 -4.72 5.23
N GLN A 178 2.40 -5.10 5.14
CA GLN A 178 3.04 -6.13 5.97
C GLN A 178 2.23 -7.44 6.08
N PRO A 179 1.89 -8.12 4.98
CA PRO A 179 1.08 -9.34 4.99
C PRO A 179 1.75 -10.50 5.78
N TYR A 180 3.04 -10.38 6.06
CA TYR A 180 3.83 -11.37 6.80
C TYR A 180 4.22 -10.94 8.23
N ALA A 181 3.57 -9.90 8.77
CA ALA A 181 3.88 -9.39 10.11
C ALA A 181 3.64 -10.44 11.20
N THR A 182 2.54 -11.18 11.11
CA THR A 182 2.16 -12.27 12.01
C THR A 182 1.76 -13.52 11.22
N ALA A 183 1.73 -14.68 11.90
CA ALA A 183 1.25 -15.91 11.28
C ALA A 183 -0.23 -15.80 10.87
N GLU A 184 -1.03 -15.13 11.70
CA GLU A 184 -2.44 -14.89 11.45
C GLU A 184 -2.63 -14.01 10.19
N LYS A 185 -1.92 -12.88 10.10
CA LYS A 185 -2.00 -11.98 8.95
C LYS A 185 -1.52 -12.65 7.66
N LYS A 186 -0.48 -13.51 7.76
CA LYS A 186 -0.03 -14.33 6.64
C LYS A 186 -1.10 -15.31 6.17
N GLN A 187 -1.84 -15.94 7.08
CA GLN A 187 -2.93 -16.84 6.72
C GLN A 187 -4.07 -16.06 6.07
N TRP A 188 -4.48 -14.95 6.66
CA TRP A 188 -5.48 -14.07 6.09
C TRP A 188 -5.07 -13.52 4.69
N TRP A 189 -3.79 -13.18 4.47
CA TRP A 189 -3.32 -12.80 3.14
C TRP A 189 -3.57 -13.88 2.09
N LYS A 190 -3.40 -15.15 2.44
CA LYS A 190 -3.73 -16.26 1.53
C LYS A 190 -5.23 -16.32 1.22
N GLU A 191 -6.07 -16.03 2.21
CA GLU A 191 -7.52 -15.95 2.03
C GLU A 191 -7.90 -14.81 1.08
N VAL A 192 -7.29 -13.62 1.25
CA VAL A 192 -7.45 -12.50 0.31
C VAL A 192 -7.04 -12.89 -1.11
N VAL A 193 -5.92 -13.58 -1.29
CA VAL A 193 -5.45 -14.06 -2.60
C VAL A 193 -6.43 -15.07 -3.20
N ALA A 194 -7.01 -15.95 -2.38
CA ALA A 194 -7.96 -16.96 -2.83
C ALA A 194 -9.38 -16.42 -3.10
N ASP A 195 -9.75 -15.27 -2.50
CA ASP A 195 -11.10 -14.69 -2.61
C ASP A 195 -11.46 -14.43 -4.08
N GLU A 196 -12.58 -14.99 -4.55
CA GLU A 196 -13.04 -14.87 -5.93
C GLU A 196 -13.31 -13.43 -6.36
N ARG A 197 -13.55 -12.52 -5.42
CA ARG A 197 -13.74 -11.08 -5.68
C ARG A 197 -12.46 -10.35 -6.03
N THR A 198 -11.29 -10.88 -5.68
CA THR A 198 -9.99 -10.34 -6.08
C THR A 198 -9.58 -10.81 -7.48
N GLY A 199 -8.84 -10.00 -8.20
CA GLY A 199 -8.24 -10.33 -9.50
C GLY A 199 -6.76 -10.70 -9.39
N VAL A 200 -5.90 -10.00 -10.14
CA VAL A 200 -4.44 -10.19 -10.06
C VAL A 200 -3.91 -9.66 -8.74
N THR A 201 -3.04 -10.45 -8.10
CA THR A 201 -2.39 -10.05 -6.85
C THR A 201 -0.86 -10.13 -6.97
N PHE A 202 -0.16 -9.17 -6.35
CA PHE A 202 1.30 -9.18 -6.25
C PHE A 202 1.73 -9.28 -4.79
N ASP A 203 2.49 -10.31 -4.48
CA ASP A 203 3.09 -10.53 -3.16
C ASP A 203 4.54 -10.05 -3.16
N LEU A 204 4.80 -8.92 -2.51
CA LEU A 204 6.11 -8.29 -2.42
C LEU A 204 6.78 -8.48 -1.05
N TYR A 205 6.22 -9.34 -0.21
CA TYR A 205 6.62 -9.61 1.17
C TYR A 205 6.27 -8.47 2.15
N ASP A 206 6.79 -7.27 1.95
CA ASP A 206 6.52 -6.11 2.83
C ASP A 206 5.14 -5.47 2.55
N VAL A 207 4.63 -5.65 1.34
CA VAL A 207 3.28 -5.25 0.93
C VAL A 207 2.70 -6.25 -0.05
N GLY A 208 1.38 -6.39 -0.04
CA GLY A 208 0.59 -7.08 -1.06
C GLY A 208 -0.20 -6.07 -1.87
N LEU A 209 -0.28 -6.27 -3.19
CA LEU A 209 -1.13 -5.46 -4.06
C LEU A 209 -2.27 -6.33 -4.59
N VAL A 210 -3.48 -5.79 -4.61
CA VAL A 210 -4.69 -6.46 -5.08
C VAL A 210 -5.36 -5.59 -6.13
N PHE A 211 -5.59 -6.15 -7.31
CA PHE A 211 -6.32 -5.54 -8.39
C PHE A 211 -7.66 -6.26 -8.57
N PHE A 212 -8.68 -5.55 -9.04
CA PHE A 212 -10.06 -6.04 -9.10
C PHE A 212 -10.61 -6.15 -10.54
N ASP A 213 -9.76 -5.93 -11.53
CA ASP A 213 -10.12 -6.06 -12.95
C ASP A 213 -10.45 -7.52 -13.30
N LYS A 214 -11.73 -7.80 -13.51
CA LYS A 214 -12.27 -9.13 -13.85
C LYS A 214 -12.15 -9.49 -15.33
N SER A 215 -11.78 -8.55 -16.18
CA SER A 215 -11.45 -8.84 -17.59
C SER A 215 -10.16 -9.63 -17.72
N ARG A 216 -9.32 -9.61 -16.68
CA ARG A 216 -8.05 -10.32 -16.62
C ARG A 216 -8.19 -11.66 -15.90
N VAL A 217 -7.44 -12.65 -16.34
CA VAL A 217 -7.32 -13.93 -15.62
C VAL A 217 -6.75 -13.67 -14.23
N LYS A 218 -7.42 -14.23 -13.23
CA LYS A 218 -6.94 -14.15 -11.84
C LYS A 218 -5.60 -14.87 -11.71
N GLU A 219 -4.60 -14.17 -11.23
CA GLU A 219 -3.26 -14.70 -11.02
C GLU A 219 -2.62 -14.14 -9.74
N HIS A 220 -1.80 -14.97 -9.11
CA HIS A 220 -1.01 -14.59 -7.94
C HIS A 220 0.46 -14.52 -8.31
N ARG A 221 1.04 -13.32 -8.26
CA ARG A 221 2.43 -13.06 -8.61
C ARG A 221 3.28 -12.86 -7.35
N ILE A 222 4.16 -13.79 -7.05
CA ILE A 222 5.19 -13.57 -6.04
C ILE A 222 6.34 -12.81 -6.70
N VAL A 223 6.75 -11.69 -6.09
CA VAL A 223 7.87 -10.87 -6.59
C VAL A 223 8.89 -10.67 -5.47
N ASN A 224 10.15 -10.95 -5.74
CA ASN A 224 11.22 -10.76 -4.77
C ASN A 224 11.60 -9.28 -4.66
N PHE A 225 10.94 -8.59 -3.75
CA PHE A 225 11.17 -7.17 -3.46
C PHE A 225 11.81 -6.93 -2.07
N LEU A 226 12.55 -7.92 -1.56
CA LEU A 226 13.20 -7.91 -0.23
C LEU A 226 14.53 -7.11 -0.19
#